data_a20bef083a7d14a8e3e4f52d65154955
#
_entry.id   a20bef083a7d14a8e3e4f52d65154955
#
_cell.length_a   1.000
_cell.length_b   1.000
_cell.length_c   1.000
_cell.angle_alpha   90.00
_cell.angle_beta   90.00
_cell.angle_gamma   90.00
#
_symmetry.space_group_name_H-M   'P 1'
#
loop_
_entity.id
_entity.type
_entity.pdbx_description
1 polymer ?
#
loop_
_entity_poly.entity_id
_entity_poly.type
_entity_poly.pdbx_seq_one_letter_code
_entity_poly.pdbx_strand_id
1 'polypeptide(L)'
;FYTTDTYKTRSTSLADNYFVRAGDAEKWAKAYADRIQKNLDAGKTEFKIAADNSSYPPSISGIQNGITAYAINQMTWTTDKAAVTLNATGSAKSFTFTAEYASESPAVSLYGRSITLKDNIDVNYYMEMSDSVFEHDAYLEFKIAGQTYKINASDAAEVNENGKTLYKFSCPVNAAQMSDTIKTRIVIDNKTEEEYSYSVKEYASELLSKSNEYPAETVKLVKALLNYGAAAQTFFKYNTDNPANGILSDADKAVDAADFDAYKAVIKAGSANGQSNGLTYYGSSLICKSEMTVRHYFMVNEGCDINNYKFSYVNADGNEVSLTPKKASDGVYCVDINGIMARNLNSIFACKVTEKNKACIFELDYGPFSYSQKVIDSGNSSEELKNLVNALYWYWYYGYRN
;
A
#
# COMPACT_ATOMS: atom_id res chain seq x y z
N PHE A 1 1.18 21.61 56.74
CA PHE A 1 2.44 22.27 57.04
C PHE A 1 2.20 23.74 57.33
N TYR A 2 2.90 24.28 58.29
CA TYR A 2 2.84 25.70 58.64
C TYR A 2 4.23 26.24 58.76
N THR A 3 4.43 27.43 58.30
CA THR A 3 5.69 28.12 58.44
C THR A 3 5.43 29.56 58.89
N THR A 4 6.32 30.08 59.62
CA THR A 4 6.52 31.51 59.79
C THR A 4 7.78 31.90 59.03
N ASP A 5 8.32 33.06 59.16
CA ASP A 5 9.54 33.48 58.50
C ASP A 5 10.72 32.52 58.72
N THR A 6 10.72 31.85 59.84
CA THR A 6 11.74 30.87 60.21
C THR A 6 11.19 29.46 60.34
N TYR A 7 10.04 29.30 60.95
CA TYR A 7 9.37 28.02 61.16
C TYR A 7 7.87 28.18 60.96
N LYS A 8 7.25 27.16 60.40
CA LYS A 8 5.80 27.08 60.33
C LYS A 8 5.26 26.35 61.55
N THR A 9 4.18 26.85 62.09
CA THR A 9 3.42 26.07 63.04
C THR A 9 3.00 24.77 62.37
N ARG A 10 3.06 23.71 63.10
CA ARG A 10 2.63 22.41 62.66
C ARG A 10 1.15 22.40 62.28
N SER A 11 0.80 21.55 61.35
CA SER A 11 -0.57 21.15 61.20
C SER A 11 -1.01 20.28 62.39
N THR A 12 -2.23 20.47 62.89
CA THR A 12 -2.81 19.64 63.93
C THR A 12 -3.02 18.20 63.48
N SER A 13 -2.99 17.95 62.19
CA SER A 13 -2.99 16.59 61.63
C SER A 13 -1.64 15.90 61.71
N LEU A 14 -0.57 16.62 62.03
CA LEU A 14 0.75 16.06 62.30
C LEU A 14 0.85 15.83 63.80
N ALA A 15 0.59 14.63 64.28
CA ALA A 15 0.51 14.25 65.65
C ALA A 15 1.76 14.57 66.52
N ASP A 16 2.89 14.85 65.85
CA ASP A 16 4.19 14.82 66.54
C ASP A 16 4.90 16.17 66.68
N ASN A 17 4.21 17.26 66.55
CA ASN A 17 4.74 18.61 66.86
C ASN A 17 6.00 19.03 66.04
N TYR A 18 6.19 18.57 64.87
CA TYR A 18 7.35 18.95 64.05
C TYR A 18 7.19 20.31 63.40
N PHE A 19 8.30 20.99 63.23
CA PHE A 19 8.40 22.28 62.56
C PHE A 19 9.28 22.14 61.32
N VAL A 20 8.85 22.74 60.24
CA VAL A 20 9.57 22.74 58.98
C VAL A 20 9.67 24.19 58.49
N ARG A 21 10.83 24.60 58.02
CA ARG A 21 10.97 25.88 57.32
C ARG A 21 10.24 25.79 55.99
N ALA A 22 9.62 26.90 55.58
CA ALA A 22 8.86 26.92 54.32
C ALA A 22 9.71 26.49 53.10
N GLY A 23 10.92 27.03 52.99
CA GLY A 23 11.82 26.68 51.92
C GLY A 23 12.31 25.23 51.95
N ASP A 24 12.39 24.60 53.13
CA ASP A 24 12.76 23.17 53.23
C ASP A 24 11.60 22.29 52.76
N ALA A 25 10.36 22.65 53.06
CA ALA A 25 9.19 21.90 52.62
C ALA A 25 9.09 21.90 51.06
N GLU A 26 9.29 23.06 50.45
CA GLU A 26 9.31 23.17 48.99
C GLU A 26 10.47 22.39 48.36
N LYS A 27 11.67 22.49 48.95
CA LYS A 27 12.83 21.74 48.48
C LYS A 27 12.59 20.23 48.55
N TRP A 28 11.97 19.74 49.58
CA TRP A 28 11.67 18.33 49.72
C TRP A 28 10.55 17.88 48.77
N ALA A 29 9.50 18.67 48.62
CA ALA A 29 8.44 18.41 47.66
C ALA A 29 9.01 18.33 46.25
N LYS A 30 9.90 19.27 45.88
CA LYS A 30 10.59 19.26 44.59
C LYS A 30 11.45 18.01 44.40
N ALA A 31 12.23 17.61 45.40
CA ALA A 31 13.06 16.40 45.30
C ALA A 31 12.23 15.12 45.07
N TYR A 32 11.02 15.05 45.66
CA TYR A 32 10.07 13.97 45.38
C TYR A 32 9.50 14.05 43.96
N ALA A 33 9.10 15.23 43.52
CA ALA A 33 8.61 15.47 42.21
C ALA A 33 9.66 15.10 41.13
N ASP A 34 10.90 15.51 41.32
CA ASP A 34 12.00 15.18 40.40
C ASP A 34 12.23 13.65 40.32
N ARG A 35 12.09 12.92 41.45
CA ARG A 35 12.18 11.44 41.44
C ARG A 35 10.99 10.77 40.73
N ILE A 36 9.79 11.30 40.93
CA ILE A 36 8.58 10.83 40.22
C ILE A 36 8.78 11.06 38.73
N GLN A 37 9.10 12.28 38.31
CA GLN A 37 9.28 12.65 36.93
C GLN A 37 10.33 11.76 36.23
N LYS A 38 11.47 11.52 36.86
CA LYS A 38 12.51 10.62 36.32
C LYS A 38 12.00 9.19 36.03
N ASN A 39 11.07 8.67 36.84
CA ASN A 39 10.48 7.36 36.58
C ASN A 39 9.45 7.41 35.45
N LEU A 40 8.70 8.50 35.33
CA LEU A 40 7.76 8.73 34.23
C LEU A 40 8.50 8.90 32.91
N ASP A 41 9.58 9.69 32.88
CA ASP A 41 10.43 9.87 31.70
C ASP A 41 11.07 8.54 31.24
N ALA A 42 11.28 7.61 32.18
CA ALA A 42 11.74 6.26 31.89
C ALA A 42 10.60 5.29 31.49
N GLY A 43 9.37 5.79 31.30
CA GLY A 43 8.22 4.99 30.85
C GLY A 43 7.73 3.96 31.87
N LYS A 44 8.01 4.14 33.17
CA LYS A 44 7.61 3.17 34.19
C LYS A 44 6.14 3.31 34.52
N THR A 45 5.41 2.24 34.44
CA THR A 45 3.99 2.15 34.81
C THR A 45 3.77 1.92 36.31
N GLU A 46 4.74 1.32 37.01
CA GLU A 46 4.76 1.15 38.46
C GLU A 46 6.16 1.39 39.01
N PHE A 47 6.27 2.20 40.06
CA PHE A 47 7.54 2.45 40.72
C PHE A 47 7.34 2.81 42.20
N LYS A 48 8.39 2.58 43.01
CA LYS A 48 8.40 2.89 44.42
C LYS A 48 9.42 3.98 44.71
N ILE A 49 9.02 4.95 45.51
CA ILE A 49 9.93 5.95 46.07
C ILE A 49 9.97 5.75 47.56
N ALA A 50 11.12 5.26 48.06
CA ALA A 50 11.38 5.17 49.49
C ALA A 50 11.75 6.55 50.04
N ALA A 51 11.38 6.80 51.26
CA ALA A 51 11.86 7.97 51.97
C ALA A 51 13.38 7.86 52.16
N ASP A 52 14.10 8.84 51.64
CA ASP A 52 15.53 8.95 51.89
C ASP A 52 15.72 9.60 53.27
N ASN A 53 16.15 8.80 54.23
CA ASN A 53 16.37 9.25 55.59
C ASN A 53 17.64 10.09 55.80
N SER A 54 18.49 10.20 54.79
CA SER A 54 19.78 10.89 54.89
C SER A 54 19.66 12.42 54.98
N SER A 55 18.54 12.97 54.50
CA SER A 55 18.31 14.41 54.37
C SER A 55 17.13 14.91 55.22
N TYR A 56 16.46 14.03 55.94
CA TYR A 56 15.28 14.35 56.74
C TYR A 56 15.51 13.95 58.20
N PRO A 57 14.96 14.70 59.17
CA PRO A 57 14.95 14.26 60.53
C PRO A 57 14.29 12.88 60.63
N PRO A 58 14.84 11.96 61.43
CA PRO A 58 14.28 10.63 61.57
C PRO A 58 12.83 10.70 62.10
N SER A 59 11.97 9.81 61.66
CA SER A 59 10.59 9.61 62.10
C SER A 59 9.54 10.66 61.74
N ILE A 60 9.59 11.24 60.58
CA ILE A 60 8.63 12.30 60.23
C ILE A 60 7.65 11.78 59.13
N SER A 61 6.89 10.76 59.47
CA SER A 61 5.91 10.18 58.55
C SER A 61 4.86 11.17 58.05
N GLY A 62 4.37 12.05 58.93
CA GLY A 62 3.39 13.05 58.55
C GLY A 62 3.95 14.12 57.61
N ILE A 63 5.21 14.53 57.77
CA ILE A 63 5.86 15.48 56.91
C ILE A 63 6.11 14.84 55.53
N GLN A 64 6.60 13.61 55.50
CA GLN A 64 6.82 12.89 54.24
C GLN A 64 5.53 12.70 53.44
N ASN A 65 4.44 12.31 54.10
CA ASN A 65 3.13 12.20 53.47
C ASN A 65 2.65 13.56 52.92
N GLY A 66 2.83 14.64 53.69
CA GLY A 66 2.48 15.99 53.28
C GLY A 66 3.32 16.48 52.09
N ILE A 67 4.62 16.19 52.07
CA ILE A 67 5.52 16.51 50.98
C ILE A 67 5.14 15.72 49.71
N THR A 68 4.85 14.44 49.86
CA THR A 68 4.43 13.61 48.73
C THR A 68 3.07 14.07 48.18
N ALA A 69 2.10 14.35 49.06
CA ALA A 69 0.81 14.89 48.64
C ALA A 69 0.96 16.24 47.92
N TYR A 70 1.85 17.12 48.43
CA TYR A 70 2.15 18.39 47.78
C TYR A 70 2.75 18.15 46.37
N ALA A 71 3.75 17.29 46.27
CA ALA A 71 4.39 16.97 45.01
C ALA A 71 3.40 16.40 43.97
N ILE A 72 2.48 15.53 44.41
CA ILE A 72 1.47 14.94 43.53
C ILE A 72 0.41 15.98 43.13
N ASN A 73 -0.10 16.76 44.07
CA ASN A 73 -1.25 17.65 43.86
C ASN A 73 -0.90 19.00 43.26
N GLN A 74 0.36 19.41 43.30
CA GLN A 74 0.80 20.73 42.81
C GLN A 74 1.45 20.68 41.43
N MET A 75 1.67 19.50 40.92
CA MET A 75 2.33 19.31 39.60
C MET A 75 1.41 18.60 38.63
N THR A 76 1.44 19.09 37.39
CA THR A 76 0.91 18.34 36.22
C THR A 76 2.00 17.39 35.77
N TRP A 77 1.67 16.11 35.68
CA TRP A 77 2.59 15.08 35.25
C TRP A 77 2.45 14.91 33.74
N THR A 78 3.55 15.08 33.05
CA THR A 78 3.62 14.88 31.59
C THR A 78 4.95 14.23 31.24
N THR A 79 4.97 13.45 30.19
CA THR A 79 6.19 13.02 29.51
C THR A 79 6.29 13.72 28.16
N ASP A 80 7.38 13.51 27.43
CA ASP A 80 7.58 14.12 26.10
C ASP A 80 6.43 13.85 25.12
N LYS A 81 5.62 12.82 25.36
CA LYS A 81 4.58 12.35 24.46
C LYS A 81 3.17 12.23 25.06
N ALA A 82 3.01 12.20 26.37
CA ALA A 82 1.71 11.90 26.97
C ALA A 82 1.47 12.58 28.32
N ALA A 83 0.20 12.94 28.59
CA ALA A 83 -0.26 13.26 29.92
C ALA A 83 -0.33 11.98 30.77
N VAL A 84 -0.01 12.09 32.06
CA VAL A 84 0.05 10.96 32.98
C VAL A 84 -0.90 11.17 34.12
N THR A 85 -1.81 10.22 34.37
CA THR A 85 -2.58 10.13 35.61
C THR A 85 -1.77 9.31 36.61
N LEU A 86 -1.42 9.92 37.73
CA LEU A 86 -0.58 9.30 38.74
C LEU A 86 -1.40 8.98 40.00
N ASN A 87 -1.45 7.71 40.32
CA ASN A 87 -2.07 7.22 41.57
C ASN A 87 -0.97 6.79 42.53
N ALA A 88 -1.08 7.22 43.82
CA ALA A 88 -0.12 6.86 44.81
C ALA A 88 -0.80 6.08 45.97
N THR A 89 -0.19 4.96 46.34
CA THR A 89 -0.57 4.17 47.52
C THR A 89 0.65 3.92 48.39
N GLY A 90 0.49 3.93 49.69
CA GLY A 90 1.62 3.64 50.57
C GLY A 90 1.48 4.14 51.98
N SER A 91 2.58 4.01 52.71
CA SER A 91 2.71 4.42 54.11
C SER A 91 3.93 5.33 54.26
N ALA A 92 4.12 5.82 55.51
CA ALA A 92 5.13 6.79 55.89
C ALA A 92 6.58 6.59 55.35
N LYS A 93 6.95 5.40 54.92
CA LYS A 93 8.33 5.09 54.52
C LYS A 93 8.51 4.82 53.03
N SER A 94 7.45 4.50 52.30
CA SER A 94 7.51 4.32 50.87
C SER A 94 6.14 4.46 50.24
N PHE A 95 6.13 4.99 49.02
CA PHE A 95 4.96 5.09 48.19
C PHE A 95 5.15 4.26 46.92
N THR A 96 4.09 3.56 46.54
CA THR A 96 3.99 2.94 45.19
C THR A 96 3.16 3.88 44.36
N PHE A 97 3.69 4.22 43.20
CA PHE A 97 3.04 5.03 42.19
C PHE A 97 2.65 4.14 41.04
N THR A 98 1.41 4.27 40.59
CA THR A 98 0.92 3.64 39.33
C THR A 98 0.62 4.76 38.38
N ALA A 99 1.28 4.73 37.22
CA ALA A 99 1.13 5.72 36.17
C ALA A 99 0.27 5.16 35.04
N GLU A 100 -0.78 5.87 34.69
CA GLU A 100 -1.61 5.63 33.51
C GLU A 100 -1.29 6.73 32.51
N TYR A 101 -0.64 6.35 31.41
CA TYR A 101 -0.31 7.28 30.34
C TYR A 101 -1.54 7.44 29.45
N ALA A 102 -1.86 8.69 29.11
CA ALA A 102 -2.89 8.93 28.11
C ALA A 102 -2.38 8.34 26.77
N SER A 103 -3.18 7.52 26.13
CA SER A 103 -2.90 7.14 24.75
C SER A 103 -2.98 8.39 23.88
N GLU A 104 -1.99 8.61 23.03
CA GLU A 104 -2.12 9.63 21.99
C GLU A 104 -3.32 9.26 21.11
N SER A 105 -4.17 10.21 20.84
CA SER A 105 -5.22 9.97 19.85
C SER A 105 -4.59 9.67 18.51
N PRO A 106 -5.04 8.61 17.82
CA PRO A 106 -4.49 8.28 16.52
C PRO A 106 -4.67 9.47 15.57
N ALA A 107 -3.57 9.91 14.98
CA ALA A 107 -3.55 11.01 14.02
C ALA A 107 -3.12 10.49 12.65
N VAL A 108 -3.90 10.80 11.63
CA VAL A 108 -3.63 10.43 10.25
C VAL A 108 -3.97 11.59 9.33
N SER A 109 -3.13 11.84 8.31
CA SER A 109 -3.39 12.86 7.31
C SER A 109 -2.80 12.46 5.95
N LEU A 110 -3.42 12.94 4.88
CA LEU A 110 -2.91 12.74 3.53
C LEU A 110 -1.75 13.69 3.25
N TYR A 111 -0.56 13.12 3.01
CA TYR A 111 0.62 13.87 2.58
C TYR A 111 0.60 14.17 1.08
N GLY A 112 0.24 13.18 0.26
CA GLY A 112 0.25 13.34 -1.18
C GLY A 112 -0.24 12.11 -1.95
N ARG A 113 -0.23 12.22 -3.28
CA ARG A 113 -0.63 11.15 -4.20
C ARG A 113 0.36 11.02 -5.34
N SER A 114 0.47 9.82 -5.90
CA SER A 114 1.19 9.57 -7.14
C SER A 114 0.52 8.47 -7.95
N ILE A 115 0.97 8.28 -9.19
CA ILE A 115 0.60 7.11 -10.00
C ILE A 115 1.83 6.25 -10.23
N THR A 116 1.69 4.96 -9.98
CA THR A 116 2.65 3.95 -10.43
C THR A 116 2.23 3.42 -11.78
N LEU A 117 3.18 3.38 -12.72
CA LEU A 117 2.98 2.87 -14.08
C LEU A 117 3.91 1.70 -14.41
N LYS A 118 4.78 1.29 -13.47
CA LYS A 118 5.83 0.29 -13.73
C LYS A 118 5.31 -1.12 -13.95
N ASP A 119 4.41 -1.57 -13.12
CA ASP A 119 3.96 -2.96 -13.09
C ASP A 119 2.46 -3.01 -13.34
N ASN A 120 1.71 -2.27 -12.54
CA ASN A 120 0.29 -2.00 -12.69
C ASN A 120 0.06 -0.49 -12.75
N ILE A 121 -1.15 -0.09 -13.10
CA ILE A 121 -1.59 1.30 -12.93
C ILE A 121 -2.21 1.38 -11.54
N ASP A 122 -1.48 2.00 -10.60
CA ASP A 122 -1.96 2.18 -9.23
C ASP A 122 -2.02 3.66 -8.89
N VAL A 123 -3.07 4.09 -8.22
CA VAL A 123 -3.10 5.37 -7.53
C VAL A 123 -2.59 5.16 -6.11
N ASN A 124 -1.48 5.81 -5.77
CA ASN A 124 -0.86 5.72 -4.46
C ASN A 124 -1.28 6.90 -3.59
N TYR A 125 -1.58 6.61 -2.34
CA TYR A 125 -1.84 7.56 -1.29
C TYR A 125 -0.73 7.45 -0.25
N TYR A 126 -0.09 8.57 0.05
CA TYR A 126 0.97 8.67 1.05
C TYR A 126 0.39 9.34 2.29
N MET A 127 0.39 8.64 3.40
CA MET A 127 -0.21 9.08 4.66
C MET A 127 0.88 9.36 5.69
N GLU A 128 0.76 10.48 6.40
CA GLU A 128 1.44 10.68 7.68
C GLU A 128 0.58 10.03 8.77
N MET A 129 1.19 9.17 9.60
CA MET A 129 0.49 8.45 10.67
C MET A 129 1.29 8.53 11.95
N SER A 130 0.61 8.80 13.08
CA SER A 130 1.23 8.68 14.40
C SER A 130 1.39 7.20 14.79
N ASP A 131 2.35 6.91 15.67
CA ASP A 131 2.61 5.55 16.15
C ASP A 131 1.35 4.92 16.77
N SER A 132 0.50 5.72 17.41
CA SER A 132 -0.75 5.28 18.01
C SER A 132 -1.77 4.70 17.01
N VAL A 133 -1.69 5.05 15.72
CA VAL A 133 -2.58 4.47 14.69
C VAL A 133 -2.42 2.94 14.61
N PHE A 134 -1.21 2.43 14.84
CA PHE A 134 -0.90 1.00 14.77
C PHE A 134 -1.37 0.19 15.99
N GLU A 135 -1.85 0.87 17.03
CA GLU A 135 -2.48 0.26 18.21
C GLU A 135 -3.99 0.05 18.01
N HIS A 136 -4.55 0.55 16.89
CA HIS A 136 -5.96 0.52 16.56
C HIS A 136 -6.25 -0.34 15.32
N ASP A 137 -7.51 -0.72 15.10
CA ASP A 137 -7.97 -1.32 13.84
C ASP A 137 -8.08 -0.22 12.78
N ALA A 138 -6.93 0.08 12.13
CA ALA A 138 -6.79 1.15 11.17
C ALA A 138 -6.55 0.62 9.75
N TYR A 139 -7.30 1.14 8.78
CA TYR A 139 -7.15 0.77 7.37
C TYR A 139 -7.59 1.89 6.43
N LEU A 140 -7.05 1.85 5.19
CA LEU A 140 -7.63 2.59 4.07
C LEU A 140 -8.56 1.67 3.29
N GLU A 141 -9.75 2.20 2.99
CA GLU A 141 -10.72 1.56 2.10
C GLU A 141 -10.83 2.36 0.80
N PHE A 142 -10.70 1.67 -0.32
CA PHE A 142 -10.86 2.23 -1.66
C PHE A 142 -12.09 1.64 -2.32
N LYS A 143 -12.95 2.48 -2.88
CA LYS A 143 -14.11 2.07 -3.69
C LYS A 143 -13.97 2.62 -5.10
N ILE A 144 -13.89 1.74 -6.08
CA ILE A 144 -13.83 2.08 -7.51
C ILE A 144 -14.66 1.07 -8.30
N ALA A 145 -15.49 1.53 -9.22
CA ALA A 145 -16.27 0.68 -10.14
C ALA A 145 -17.06 -0.46 -9.45
N GLY A 146 -17.60 -0.19 -8.25
CA GLY A 146 -18.34 -1.17 -7.45
C GLY A 146 -17.47 -2.19 -6.69
N GLN A 147 -16.15 -2.14 -6.84
CA GLN A 147 -15.21 -2.94 -6.07
C GLN A 147 -14.75 -2.20 -4.83
N THR A 148 -14.42 -2.94 -3.78
CA THR A 148 -13.89 -2.41 -2.53
C THR A 148 -12.58 -3.12 -2.21
N TYR A 149 -11.54 -2.33 -1.93
CA TYR A 149 -10.23 -2.80 -1.47
C TYR A 149 -9.97 -2.24 -0.09
N LYS A 150 -9.43 -3.06 0.80
CA LYS A 150 -8.99 -2.65 2.13
C LYS A 150 -7.51 -2.97 2.29
N ILE A 151 -6.75 -2.05 2.83
CA ILE A 151 -5.34 -2.23 3.17
C ILE A 151 -5.19 -1.76 4.61
N ASN A 152 -4.78 -2.66 5.50
CA ASN A 152 -4.55 -2.31 6.89
C ASN A 152 -3.34 -1.37 7.01
N ALA A 153 -3.33 -0.53 8.02
CA ALA A 153 -2.19 0.36 8.28
C ALA A 153 -0.88 -0.42 8.45
N SER A 154 -0.94 -1.58 9.11
CA SER A 154 0.21 -2.48 9.29
C SER A 154 0.76 -3.12 8.00
N ASP A 155 -0.04 -3.15 6.93
CA ASP A 155 0.34 -3.74 5.64
C ASP A 155 0.84 -2.66 4.65
N ALA A 156 0.80 -1.39 5.04
CA ALA A 156 1.26 -0.28 4.21
C ALA A 156 2.78 -0.30 4.04
N ALA A 157 3.24 0.05 2.84
CA ALA A 157 4.67 0.17 2.59
C ALA A 157 5.23 1.47 3.17
N GLU A 158 6.25 1.38 4.01
CA GLU A 158 6.97 2.55 4.50
C GLU A 158 7.81 3.20 3.40
N VAL A 159 7.74 4.52 3.31
CA VAL A 159 8.52 5.34 2.37
C VAL A 159 9.09 6.54 3.13
N ASN A 160 10.38 6.79 2.96
CA ASN A 160 11.02 7.97 3.52
C ASN A 160 11.08 9.09 2.46
N GLU A 161 10.45 10.22 2.76
CA GLU A 161 10.48 11.39 1.89
C GLU A 161 10.78 12.64 2.71
N ASN A 162 11.84 13.38 2.33
CA ASN A 162 12.27 14.61 3.01
C ASN A 162 12.48 14.44 4.54
N GLY A 163 12.93 13.26 4.98
CA GLY A 163 13.14 12.96 6.39
C GLY A 163 11.88 12.60 7.18
N LYS A 164 10.74 12.45 6.51
CA LYS A 164 9.50 11.97 7.09
C LYS A 164 9.25 10.51 6.70
N THR A 165 8.77 9.71 7.63
CA THR A 165 8.23 8.38 7.34
C THR A 165 6.79 8.52 6.90
N LEU A 166 6.49 8.03 5.71
CA LEU A 166 5.16 8.01 5.12
C LEU A 166 4.73 6.56 4.89
N TYR A 167 3.43 6.32 4.94
CA TYR A 167 2.83 5.03 4.69
C TYR A 167 2.09 5.05 3.36
N LYS A 168 2.54 4.21 2.42
CA LYS A 168 2.00 4.16 1.07
C LYS A 168 0.94 3.07 0.94
N PHE A 169 -0.24 3.47 0.47
CA PHE A 169 -1.36 2.61 0.11
C PHE A 169 -1.62 2.71 -1.38
N SER A 170 -1.77 1.58 -2.06
CA SER A 170 -1.90 1.54 -3.52
C SER A 170 -3.26 0.98 -3.92
N CYS A 171 -4.04 1.75 -4.68
CA CYS A 171 -5.30 1.32 -5.26
C CYS A 171 -5.10 0.92 -6.72
N PRO A 172 -5.27 -0.36 -7.11
CA PRO A 172 -5.14 -0.78 -8.49
C PRO A 172 -6.29 -0.25 -9.34
N VAL A 173 -5.95 0.23 -10.55
CA VAL A 173 -6.92 0.78 -11.51
C VAL A 173 -6.76 0.07 -12.85
N ASN A 174 -7.84 -0.50 -13.37
CA ASN A 174 -7.84 -1.06 -14.71
C ASN A 174 -7.83 0.04 -15.79
N ALA A 175 -7.30 -0.26 -16.96
CA ALA A 175 -7.23 0.72 -18.06
C ALA A 175 -8.57 1.42 -18.34
N ALA A 176 -9.66 0.68 -18.43
CA ALA A 176 -10.99 1.25 -18.67
C ALA A 176 -11.54 2.10 -17.49
N GLN A 177 -10.96 1.99 -16.31
CA GLN A 177 -11.40 2.67 -15.09
C GLN A 177 -10.63 3.98 -14.80
N MET A 178 -9.75 4.43 -15.69
CA MET A 178 -8.89 5.61 -15.46
C MET A 178 -9.67 6.91 -15.21
N SER A 179 -10.90 6.99 -15.70
CA SER A 179 -11.80 8.14 -15.45
C SER A 179 -12.78 7.93 -14.30
N ASP A 180 -12.76 6.75 -13.67
CA ASP A 180 -13.61 6.48 -12.52
C ASP A 180 -13.05 7.14 -11.27
N THR A 181 -13.95 7.65 -10.44
CA THR A 181 -13.59 8.21 -9.15
C THR A 181 -13.28 7.11 -8.15
N ILE A 182 -12.10 7.10 -7.61
CA ILE A 182 -11.72 6.32 -6.44
C ILE A 182 -12.19 7.09 -5.21
N LYS A 183 -13.15 6.54 -4.49
CA LYS A 183 -13.53 7.05 -3.16
C LYS A 183 -12.68 6.36 -2.12
N THR A 184 -11.89 7.14 -1.42
CA THR A 184 -10.96 6.65 -0.39
C THR A 184 -11.41 7.15 0.97
N ARG A 185 -11.45 6.28 1.96
CA ARG A 185 -11.69 6.67 3.34
C ARG A 185 -10.70 6.02 4.28
N ILE A 186 -10.31 6.78 5.28
CA ILE A 186 -9.51 6.32 6.41
C ILE A 186 -10.47 5.89 7.50
N VAL A 187 -10.30 4.69 8.00
CA VAL A 187 -11.14 4.14 9.07
C VAL A 187 -10.25 3.70 10.21
N ILE A 188 -10.59 4.16 11.43
CA ILE A 188 -9.94 3.77 12.68
C ILE A 188 -11.05 3.33 13.64
N ASP A 189 -10.95 2.11 14.19
CA ASP A 189 -11.95 1.52 15.08
C ASP A 189 -13.39 1.63 14.57
N ASN A 190 -13.57 1.33 13.27
CA ASN A 190 -14.84 1.42 12.55
C ASN A 190 -15.43 2.84 12.42
N LYS A 191 -14.66 3.90 12.71
CA LYS A 191 -15.05 5.28 12.45
C LYS A 191 -14.30 5.80 11.23
N THR A 192 -15.01 6.49 10.34
CA THR A 192 -14.40 7.20 9.23
C THR A 192 -13.83 8.52 9.74
N GLU A 193 -12.51 8.70 9.60
CA GLU A 193 -11.81 9.91 10.01
C GLU A 193 -11.79 10.93 8.87
N GLU A 194 -11.43 10.49 7.65
CA GLU A 194 -11.37 11.34 6.47
C GLU A 194 -11.81 10.59 5.20
N GLU A 195 -12.31 11.35 4.22
CA GLU A 195 -12.69 10.84 2.91
C GLU A 195 -12.07 11.68 1.80
N TYR A 196 -11.62 11.01 0.75
CA TYR A 196 -11.04 11.63 -0.44
C TYR A 196 -11.67 11.06 -1.70
N SER A 197 -11.66 11.85 -2.76
CA SER A 197 -12.05 11.42 -4.09
C SER A 197 -10.96 11.79 -5.07
N TYR A 198 -10.56 10.86 -5.96
CA TYR A 198 -9.52 11.09 -6.94
C TYR A 198 -9.60 10.09 -8.10
N SER A 199 -8.98 10.40 -9.23
CA SER A 199 -8.91 9.50 -10.38
C SER A 199 -7.57 9.62 -11.11
N VAL A 200 -7.24 8.62 -11.94
CA VAL A 200 -6.08 8.69 -12.84
C VAL A 200 -6.20 9.88 -13.80
N LYS A 201 -7.42 10.13 -14.31
CA LYS A 201 -7.69 11.25 -15.21
C LYS A 201 -7.45 12.61 -14.54
N GLU A 202 -7.83 12.78 -13.28
CA GLU A 202 -7.57 14.02 -12.51
C GLU A 202 -6.08 14.23 -12.31
N TYR A 203 -5.32 13.20 -11.87
CA TYR A 203 -3.87 13.27 -11.79
C TYR A 203 -3.24 13.68 -13.13
N ALA A 204 -3.64 13.04 -14.22
CA ALA A 204 -3.15 13.36 -15.55
C ALA A 204 -3.48 14.82 -15.95
N SER A 205 -4.67 15.31 -15.61
CA SER A 205 -5.09 16.68 -15.85
C SER A 205 -4.21 17.68 -15.09
N GLU A 206 -3.93 17.42 -13.81
CA GLU A 206 -3.04 18.24 -12.99
C GLU A 206 -1.63 18.30 -13.59
N LEU A 207 -1.07 17.14 -13.97
CA LEU A 207 0.26 17.08 -14.60
C LEU A 207 0.30 17.82 -15.93
N LEU A 208 -0.69 17.59 -16.80
CA LEU A 208 -0.75 18.24 -18.13
C LEU A 208 -0.97 19.76 -18.03
N SER A 209 -1.68 20.24 -17.02
CA SER A 209 -1.83 21.68 -16.75
C SER A 209 -0.50 22.37 -16.43
N LYS A 210 0.48 21.60 -15.94
CA LYS A 210 1.84 22.04 -15.60
C LYS A 210 2.88 21.38 -16.49
N SER A 211 2.52 21.08 -17.74
CA SER A 211 3.37 20.32 -18.68
C SER A 211 4.77 20.90 -18.87
N ASN A 212 4.93 22.23 -18.70
CA ASN A 212 6.24 22.89 -18.78
C ASN A 212 7.19 22.57 -17.61
N GLU A 213 6.67 22.02 -16.52
CA GLU A 213 7.45 21.65 -15.33
C GLU A 213 7.97 20.20 -15.42
N TYR A 214 7.51 19.43 -16.43
CA TYR A 214 7.85 18.02 -16.59
C TYR A 214 8.65 17.75 -17.87
N PRO A 215 9.50 16.70 -17.89
CA PRO A 215 10.15 16.25 -19.11
C PRO A 215 9.13 15.92 -20.20
N ALA A 216 9.48 16.26 -21.46
CA ALA A 216 8.60 16.02 -22.61
C ALA A 216 8.16 14.55 -22.74
N GLU A 217 9.04 13.60 -22.38
CA GLU A 217 8.75 12.16 -22.41
C GLU A 217 7.69 11.76 -21.36
N THR A 218 7.71 12.40 -20.19
CA THR A 218 6.67 12.22 -19.15
C THR A 218 5.31 12.69 -19.67
N VAL A 219 5.27 13.84 -20.34
CA VAL A 219 4.03 14.39 -20.93
C VAL A 219 3.50 13.45 -22.02
N LYS A 220 4.37 12.92 -22.89
CA LYS A 220 3.98 11.92 -23.91
C LYS A 220 3.44 10.64 -23.29
N LEU A 221 4.09 10.12 -22.25
CA LEU A 221 3.64 8.95 -21.52
C LEU A 221 2.24 9.14 -20.94
N VAL A 222 1.97 10.29 -20.30
CA VAL A 222 0.66 10.58 -19.71
C VAL A 222 -0.42 10.68 -20.80
N LYS A 223 -0.13 11.31 -21.93
CA LYS A 223 -1.06 11.34 -23.08
C LYS A 223 -1.34 9.94 -23.62
N ALA A 224 -0.30 9.11 -23.78
CA ALA A 224 -0.44 7.73 -24.24
C ALA A 224 -1.23 6.87 -23.24
N LEU A 225 -1.01 7.06 -21.93
CA LEU A 225 -1.79 6.41 -20.87
C LEU A 225 -3.28 6.72 -21.01
N LEU A 226 -3.64 8.01 -21.17
CA LEU A 226 -5.04 8.41 -21.34
C LEU A 226 -5.67 7.86 -22.62
N ASN A 227 -4.93 7.81 -23.72
CA ASN A 227 -5.39 7.20 -24.96
C ASN A 227 -5.61 5.69 -24.81
N TYR A 228 -4.71 5.00 -24.09
CA TYR A 228 -4.90 3.59 -23.77
C TYR A 228 -6.17 3.38 -22.91
N GLY A 229 -6.40 4.21 -21.92
CA GLY A 229 -7.62 4.18 -21.09
C GLY A 229 -8.89 4.35 -21.93
N ALA A 230 -8.92 5.36 -22.80
CA ALA A 230 -10.07 5.64 -23.66
C ALA A 230 -10.32 4.51 -24.69
N ALA A 231 -9.26 3.96 -25.28
CA ALA A 231 -9.37 2.81 -26.18
C ALA A 231 -9.92 1.56 -25.46
N ALA A 232 -9.48 1.33 -24.21
CA ALA A 232 -10.02 0.26 -23.37
C ALA A 232 -11.50 0.49 -23.04
N GLN A 233 -11.89 1.72 -22.69
CA GLN A 233 -13.30 2.08 -22.45
C GLN A 233 -14.15 1.79 -23.68
N THR A 234 -13.71 2.20 -24.85
CA THR A 234 -14.43 1.99 -26.12
C THR A 234 -14.59 0.51 -26.43
N PHE A 235 -13.48 -0.27 -26.33
CA PHE A 235 -13.50 -1.71 -26.63
C PHE A 235 -14.40 -2.49 -25.66
N PHE A 236 -14.30 -2.21 -24.34
CA PHE A 236 -15.13 -2.88 -23.33
C PHE A 236 -16.53 -2.26 -23.17
N LYS A 237 -16.84 -1.21 -23.89
CA LYS A 237 -18.11 -0.45 -23.78
C LYS A 237 -18.38 0.00 -22.35
N TYR A 238 -17.35 0.48 -21.68
CA TYR A 238 -17.36 0.86 -20.29
C TYR A 238 -17.14 2.38 -20.14
N ASN A 239 -18.01 3.08 -19.43
CA ASN A 239 -17.92 4.51 -19.07
C ASN A 239 -17.53 5.43 -20.28
N THR A 240 -18.09 5.14 -21.46
CA THR A 240 -17.75 5.81 -22.74
C THR A 240 -18.16 7.28 -22.77
N ASP A 241 -19.11 7.69 -21.92
CA ASP A 241 -19.55 9.09 -21.79
C ASP A 241 -18.52 9.98 -21.08
N ASN A 242 -17.56 9.36 -20.36
CA ASN A 242 -16.47 10.05 -19.69
C ASN A 242 -15.10 9.43 -20.09
N PRO A 243 -14.67 9.58 -21.35
CA PRO A 243 -13.44 8.95 -21.81
C PRO A 243 -12.21 9.50 -21.06
N ALA A 244 -11.24 8.62 -20.80
CA ALA A 244 -10.02 8.98 -20.09
C ALA A 244 -9.27 10.12 -20.78
N ASN A 245 -9.18 10.07 -22.13
CA ASN A 245 -8.52 11.08 -22.95
C ASN A 245 -9.41 12.31 -23.27
N GLY A 246 -10.58 12.45 -22.66
CA GLY A 246 -11.49 13.58 -22.89
C GLY A 246 -10.90 14.95 -22.64
N ILE A 247 -9.82 15.01 -21.87
CA ILE A 247 -9.07 16.24 -21.55
C ILE A 247 -7.99 16.60 -22.61
N LEU A 248 -7.71 15.71 -23.55
CA LEU A 248 -6.72 15.92 -24.58
C LEU A 248 -7.28 16.68 -25.77
N SER A 249 -6.41 17.39 -26.51
CA SER A 249 -6.73 17.95 -27.82
C SER A 249 -7.00 16.85 -28.84
N ASP A 250 -7.69 17.14 -29.94
CA ASP A 250 -7.95 16.13 -30.96
C ASP A 250 -6.66 15.63 -31.62
N ALA A 251 -5.64 16.48 -31.75
CA ALA A 251 -4.32 16.05 -32.20
C ALA A 251 -3.64 15.07 -31.24
N ASP A 252 -3.81 15.27 -29.93
CA ASP A 252 -3.23 14.38 -28.92
C ASP A 252 -4.03 13.08 -28.72
N LYS A 253 -5.30 13.03 -29.15
CA LYS A 253 -6.12 11.82 -29.15
C LYS A 253 -5.79 10.87 -30.31
N ALA A 254 -5.14 11.39 -31.35
CA ALA A 254 -4.75 10.56 -32.49
C ALA A 254 -3.68 9.53 -32.05
N VAL A 255 -3.94 8.27 -32.35
CA VAL A 255 -3.04 7.15 -32.02
C VAL A 255 -2.54 6.59 -33.37
N ASP A 256 -1.24 6.70 -33.57
CA ASP A 256 -0.60 6.16 -34.78
C ASP A 256 -0.64 4.63 -34.81
N ALA A 257 -0.63 4.05 -36.00
CA ALA A 257 -0.44 2.62 -36.16
C ALA A 257 0.94 2.20 -35.63
N ALA A 258 0.96 1.13 -34.84
CA ALA A 258 2.18 0.57 -34.32
C ALA A 258 2.71 -0.56 -35.20
N ASP A 259 4.02 -0.72 -35.27
CA ASP A 259 4.68 -1.82 -35.93
C ASP A 259 4.94 -2.98 -34.96
N PHE A 260 4.26 -4.08 -35.19
CA PHE A 260 4.40 -5.31 -34.41
C PHE A 260 5.17 -6.43 -35.11
N ASP A 261 5.76 -6.18 -36.29
CA ASP A 261 6.38 -7.22 -37.12
C ASP A 261 7.47 -8.01 -36.39
N ALA A 262 8.22 -7.35 -35.52
CA ALA A 262 9.25 -7.99 -34.70
C ALA A 262 8.71 -8.98 -33.65
N TYR A 263 7.39 -8.97 -33.37
CA TYR A 263 6.76 -9.77 -32.31
C TYR A 263 5.90 -10.92 -32.86
N LYS A 264 6.04 -11.28 -34.12
CA LYS A 264 5.29 -12.40 -34.72
C LYS A 264 5.48 -13.69 -33.93
N ALA A 265 4.37 -14.37 -33.68
CA ALA A 265 4.40 -15.67 -33.01
C ALA A 265 5.16 -16.69 -33.88
N VAL A 266 6.00 -17.52 -33.25
CA VAL A 266 6.80 -18.55 -33.95
C VAL A 266 6.56 -19.91 -33.30
N ILE A 267 6.05 -20.86 -34.09
CA ILE A 267 5.99 -22.26 -33.67
C ILE A 267 7.33 -22.90 -34.03
N LYS A 268 8.07 -23.39 -33.04
CA LYS A 268 9.41 -23.96 -33.19
C LYS A 268 9.43 -25.48 -33.22
N ALA A 269 8.50 -26.12 -32.54
CA ALA A 269 8.38 -27.57 -32.47
C ALA A 269 6.91 -27.99 -32.56
N GLY A 270 6.66 -29.23 -32.97
CA GLY A 270 5.34 -29.76 -33.25
C GLY A 270 5.09 -29.89 -34.76
N SER A 271 3.89 -30.30 -35.14
CA SER A 271 3.51 -30.36 -36.55
C SER A 271 3.37 -28.94 -37.15
N ALA A 272 3.41 -28.82 -38.46
CA ALA A 272 3.34 -27.54 -39.17
C ALA A 272 2.14 -26.65 -38.81
N ASN A 273 1.11 -27.21 -38.19
CA ASN A 273 -0.09 -26.49 -37.75
C ASN A 273 -0.26 -26.50 -36.21
N GLY A 274 0.78 -26.77 -35.42
CA GLY A 274 0.71 -26.85 -33.96
C GLY A 274 -0.04 -28.11 -33.45
N GLN A 275 -0.05 -29.18 -34.26
CA GLN A 275 -0.70 -30.44 -33.89
C GLN A 275 0.33 -31.46 -33.40
N SER A 276 0.00 -32.15 -32.34
CA SER A 276 0.62 -33.41 -31.90
C SER A 276 -0.37 -34.55 -32.11
N ASN A 277 0.05 -35.81 -31.88
CA ASN A 277 -0.82 -36.98 -32.04
C ASN A 277 -2.07 -36.96 -31.12
N GLY A 278 -2.17 -36.09 -30.14
CA GLY A 278 -3.29 -36.03 -29.21
C GLY A 278 -3.64 -34.63 -28.73
N LEU A 279 -2.89 -33.61 -29.19
CA LEU A 279 -3.08 -32.23 -28.75
C LEU A 279 -2.96 -31.28 -29.93
N THR A 280 -3.91 -30.37 -30.09
CA THR A 280 -3.90 -29.35 -31.13
C THR A 280 -3.86 -27.98 -30.48
N TYR A 281 -2.90 -27.12 -30.89
CA TYR A 281 -2.89 -25.72 -30.50
C TYR A 281 -4.06 -24.99 -31.19
N TYR A 282 -4.95 -24.42 -30.40
CA TYR A 282 -6.18 -23.80 -30.87
C TYR A 282 -6.05 -22.27 -31.05
N GLY A 283 -5.12 -21.66 -30.31
CA GLY A 283 -4.87 -20.23 -30.39
C GLY A 283 -4.46 -19.61 -29.05
N SER A 284 -4.34 -18.29 -29.05
CA SER A 284 -4.01 -17.53 -27.85
C SER A 284 -4.84 -16.29 -27.76
N SER A 285 -5.06 -15.83 -26.53
CA SER A 285 -5.68 -14.54 -26.22
C SER A 285 -4.85 -13.76 -25.21
N LEU A 286 -5.03 -12.44 -25.22
CA LEU A 286 -4.51 -11.54 -24.21
C LEU A 286 -5.67 -11.11 -23.32
N ILE A 287 -5.53 -11.30 -22.01
CA ILE A 287 -6.50 -10.89 -21.01
C ILE A 287 -5.93 -9.65 -20.31
N CYS A 288 -6.59 -8.51 -20.52
CA CYS A 288 -6.20 -7.22 -19.95
C CYS A 288 -7.11 -6.93 -18.74
N LYS A 289 -6.66 -7.31 -17.54
CA LYS A 289 -7.26 -6.96 -16.26
C LYS A 289 -6.25 -6.13 -15.47
N SER A 290 -6.34 -6.16 -14.14
CA SER A 290 -5.30 -5.57 -13.26
C SER A 290 -3.91 -6.15 -13.55
N GLU A 291 -3.84 -7.44 -13.89
CA GLU A 291 -2.64 -8.09 -14.41
C GLU A 291 -2.92 -8.60 -15.81
N MET A 292 -1.94 -8.46 -16.71
CA MET A 292 -2.06 -9.02 -18.04
C MET A 292 -1.70 -10.50 -18.02
N THR A 293 -2.47 -11.28 -18.81
CA THR A 293 -2.28 -12.72 -18.94
C THR A 293 -2.27 -13.09 -20.41
N VAL A 294 -1.25 -13.82 -20.84
CA VAL A 294 -1.30 -14.55 -22.10
C VAL A 294 -1.88 -15.91 -21.84
N ARG A 295 -2.97 -16.23 -22.49
CA ARG A 295 -3.65 -17.52 -22.40
C ARG A 295 -3.52 -18.29 -23.69
N HIS A 296 -2.97 -19.50 -23.61
CA HIS A 296 -2.91 -20.45 -24.74
C HIS A 296 -4.00 -21.50 -24.60
N TYR A 297 -4.65 -21.81 -25.72
CA TYR A 297 -5.72 -22.80 -25.81
C TYR A 297 -5.25 -24.02 -26.59
N PHE A 298 -5.60 -25.19 -26.08
CA PHE A 298 -5.27 -26.48 -26.66
C PHE A 298 -6.53 -27.35 -26.69
N MET A 299 -6.78 -27.98 -27.82
CA MET A 299 -7.81 -28.97 -27.97
C MET A 299 -7.20 -30.37 -27.79
N VAL A 300 -7.81 -31.18 -26.91
CA VAL A 300 -7.42 -32.57 -26.72
C VAL A 300 -8.22 -33.43 -27.65
N ASN A 301 -7.52 -34.20 -28.48
CA ASN A 301 -8.14 -35.07 -29.49
C ASN A 301 -8.86 -36.25 -28.83
N GLU A 302 -9.84 -36.83 -29.52
CA GLU A 302 -10.63 -37.95 -29.01
C GLU A 302 -9.72 -39.12 -28.59
N GLY A 303 -10.00 -39.69 -27.42
CA GLY A 303 -9.22 -40.79 -26.81
C GLY A 303 -7.92 -40.37 -26.13
N CYS A 304 -7.60 -39.09 -26.07
CA CYS A 304 -6.43 -38.57 -25.35
C CYS A 304 -6.79 -37.91 -24.03
N ASP A 305 -5.82 -37.89 -23.11
CA ASP A 305 -5.99 -37.29 -21.77
C ASP A 305 -5.00 -36.13 -21.58
N ILE A 306 -5.53 -34.96 -21.15
CA ILE A 306 -4.73 -33.77 -20.85
C ILE A 306 -3.64 -34.04 -19.81
N ASN A 307 -3.85 -34.97 -18.90
CA ASN A 307 -2.90 -35.36 -17.84
C ASN A 307 -1.62 -36.05 -18.39
N ASN A 308 -1.61 -36.42 -19.66
CA ASN A 308 -0.41 -36.92 -20.33
C ASN A 308 0.53 -35.83 -20.81
N TYR A 309 0.15 -34.56 -20.69
CA TYR A 309 0.91 -33.42 -21.14
C TYR A 309 1.36 -32.55 -19.98
N LYS A 310 2.60 -32.06 -20.06
CA LYS A 310 3.15 -31.04 -19.17
C LYS A 310 3.32 -29.76 -19.94
N PHE A 311 2.88 -28.68 -19.34
CA PHE A 311 2.98 -27.32 -19.88
C PHE A 311 3.95 -26.51 -19.04
N SER A 312 4.84 -25.77 -19.67
CA SER A 312 5.75 -24.85 -19.03
C SER A 312 6.03 -23.64 -19.93
N TYR A 313 6.61 -22.60 -19.37
CA TYR A 313 7.18 -21.50 -20.12
C TYR A 313 8.48 -21.02 -19.48
N VAL A 314 9.30 -20.33 -20.25
CA VAL A 314 10.51 -19.67 -19.73
C VAL A 314 10.14 -18.22 -19.41
N ASN A 315 10.33 -17.82 -18.15
CA ASN A 315 10.08 -16.45 -17.70
C ASN A 315 11.20 -15.48 -18.13
N ALA A 316 11.05 -14.20 -17.83
CA ALA A 316 12.02 -13.16 -18.18
C ALA A 316 13.42 -13.39 -17.54
N ASP A 317 13.48 -14.10 -16.42
CA ASP A 317 14.74 -14.44 -15.72
C ASP A 317 15.40 -15.71 -16.26
N GLY A 318 14.82 -16.34 -17.31
CA GLY A 318 15.32 -17.57 -17.92
C GLY A 318 14.92 -18.85 -17.17
N ASN A 319 14.06 -18.77 -16.17
CA ASN A 319 13.61 -19.93 -15.38
C ASN A 319 12.40 -20.60 -16.06
N GLU A 320 12.39 -21.93 -16.04
CA GLU A 320 11.25 -22.70 -16.49
C GLU A 320 10.17 -22.75 -15.39
N VAL A 321 8.96 -22.32 -15.74
CA VAL A 321 7.80 -22.27 -14.86
C VAL A 321 6.75 -23.25 -15.36
N SER A 322 6.28 -24.16 -14.51
CA SER A 322 5.21 -25.09 -14.84
C SER A 322 3.85 -24.41 -14.90
N LEU A 323 3.05 -24.78 -15.89
CA LEU A 323 1.69 -24.29 -16.08
C LEU A 323 0.68 -25.42 -15.83
N THR A 324 -0.42 -25.11 -15.13
CA THR A 324 -1.49 -26.07 -14.89
C THR A 324 -2.62 -25.86 -15.89
N PRO A 325 -2.95 -26.85 -16.72
CA PRO A 325 -4.06 -26.73 -17.66
C PRO A 325 -5.41 -26.68 -16.91
N LYS A 326 -6.30 -25.81 -17.41
CA LYS A 326 -7.67 -25.64 -16.91
C LYS A 326 -8.65 -25.92 -18.04
N LYS A 327 -9.76 -26.58 -17.75
CA LYS A 327 -10.82 -26.82 -18.73
C LYS A 327 -11.48 -25.47 -19.09
N ALA A 328 -11.44 -25.08 -20.36
CA ALA A 328 -12.08 -23.88 -20.89
C ALA A 328 -13.47 -24.19 -21.47
N SER A 329 -13.60 -25.31 -22.20
CA SER A 329 -14.85 -25.85 -22.70
C SER A 329 -14.68 -27.36 -22.99
N ASP A 330 -15.67 -28.03 -23.55
CA ASP A 330 -15.55 -29.46 -23.87
C ASP A 330 -14.42 -29.68 -24.89
N GLY A 331 -13.48 -30.55 -24.52
CA GLY A 331 -12.29 -30.87 -25.30
C GLY A 331 -11.24 -29.76 -25.38
N VAL A 332 -11.51 -28.56 -24.85
CA VAL A 332 -10.57 -27.44 -24.91
C VAL A 332 -10.05 -27.10 -23.51
N TYR A 333 -8.74 -27.02 -23.40
CA TYR A 333 -8.02 -26.62 -22.20
C TYR A 333 -7.23 -25.35 -22.43
N CYS A 334 -6.96 -24.59 -21.38
CA CYS A 334 -6.10 -23.43 -21.47
C CYS A 334 -5.01 -23.45 -20.39
N VAL A 335 -3.90 -22.79 -20.69
CA VAL A 335 -2.83 -22.49 -19.74
C VAL A 335 -2.58 -20.99 -19.72
N ASP A 336 -2.30 -20.46 -18.56
CA ASP A 336 -2.19 -19.02 -18.31
C ASP A 336 -0.76 -18.64 -17.91
N ILE A 337 -0.15 -17.73 -18.67
CA ILE A 337 1.06 -17.00 -18.26
C ILE A 337 0.57 -15.70 -17.64
N ASN A 338 0.54 -15.65 -16.32
CA ASN A 338 -0.01 -14.53 -15.53
C ASN A 338 1.06 -13.53 -15.13
N GLY A 339 0.63 -12.38 -14.59
CA GLY A 339 1.51 -11.39 -13.97
C GLY A 339 2.42 -10.68 -14.99
N ILE A 340 1.98 -10.55 -16.23
CA ILE A 340 2.75 -9.83 -17.25
C ILE A 340 2.62 -8.34 -16.97
N MET A 341 3.73 -7.75 -16.54
CA MET A 341 3.84 -6.35 -16.21
C MET A 341 3.90 -5.50 -17.47
N ALA A 342 3.49 -4.23 -17.39
CA ALA A 342 3.52 -3.32 -18.53
C ALA A 342 4.91 -3.21 -19.18
N ARG A 343 5.98 -3.25 -18.39
CA ARG A 343 7.36 -3.26 -18.90
C ARG A 343 7.72 -4.48 -19.76
N ASN A 344 7.01 -5.58 -19.62
CA ASN A 344 7.26 -6.86 -20.30
C ASN A 344 6.30 -7.10 -21.47
N LEU A 345 5.58 -6.09 -21.94
CA LEU A 345 4.64 -6.23 -23.06
C LEU A 345 5.33 -6.65 -24.37
N ASN A 346 6.59 -6.27 -24.53
CA ASN A 346 7.43 -6.67 -25.65
C ASN A 346 8.13 -8.03 -25.47
N SER A 347 7.96 -8.67 -24.31
CA SER A 347 8.62 -9.95 -24.04
C SER A 347 7.96 -11.09 -24.81
N ILE A 348 8.79 -12.03 -25.23
CA ILE A 348 8.37 -13.30 -25.81
C ILE A 348 8.58 -14.40 -24.80
N PHE A 349 7.56 -15.17 -24.53
CA PHE A 349 7.57 -16.31 -23.62
C PHE A 349 7.58 -17.60 -24.45
N ALA A 350 8.61 -18.43 -24.25
CA ALA A 350 8.68 -19.73 -24.91
C ALA A 350 7.79 -20.73 -24.14
N CYS A 351 6.55 -20.91 -24.61
CA CYS A 351 5.64 -21.93 -24.08
C CYS A 351 6.00 -23.30 -24.65
N LYS A 352 6.19 -24.30 -23.75
CA LYS A 352 6.55 -25.66 -24.12
C LYS A 352 5.48 -26.65 -23.66
N VAL A 353 5.24 -27.64 -24.51
CA VAL A 353 4.41 -28.81 -24.19
C VAL A 353 5.22 -30.07 -24.37
N THR A 354 5.29 -30.87 -23.31
CA THR A 354 5.98 -32.16 -23.31
C THR A 354 4.97 -33.27 -23.04
N GLU A 355 4.92 -34.27 -23.91
CA GLU A 355 4.12 -35.47 -23.67
C GLU A 355 4.90 -36.45 -22.79
N LYS A 356 4.19 -37.19 -21.94
CA LYS A 356 4.77 -38.19 -21.02
C LYS A 356 5.68 -39.14 -21.79
N ASN A 357 6.94 -39.26 -21.30
CA ASN A 357 7.98 -40.11 -21.91
C ASN A 357 8.43 -39.68 -23.32
N LYS A 358 8.12 -38.47 -23.76
CA LYS A 358 8.57 -37.93 -25.08
C LYS A 358 9.33 -36.62 -24.86
N ALA A 359 10.12 -36.24 -25.85
CA ALA A 359 10.73 -34.92 -25.91
C ALA A 359 9.64 -33.85 -26.08
N CYS A 360 10.05 -32.57 -26.09
CA CYS A 360 9.14 -31.45 -26.36
C CYS A 360 8.40 -31.67 -27.69
N ILE A 361 7.07 -31.73 -27.62
CA ILE A 361 6.22 -32.00 -28.80
C ILE A 361 5.66 -30.74 -29.42
N PHE A 362 5.69 -29.62 -28.68
CA PHE A 362 5.23 -28.33 -29.15
C PHE A 362 6.01 -27.23 -28.40
N GLU A 363 6.46 -26.22 -29.14
CA GLU A 363 7.07 -25.02 -28.60
C GLU A 363 6.58 -23.81 -29.37
N LEU A 364 6.13 -22.78 -28.65
CA LEU A 364 5.57 -21.56 -29.18
C LEU A 364 6.23 -20.34 -28.54
N ASP A 365 6.90 -19.52 -29.31
CA ASP A 365 7.31 -18.19 -28.94
C ASP A 365 6.12 -17.24 -29.10
N TYR A 366 5.67 -16.67 -27.98
CA TYR A 366 4.49 -15.82 -27.96
C TYR A 366 4.55 -14.82 -26.81
N GLY A 367 4.03 -13.63 -27.05
CA GLY A 367 3.92 -12.60 -26.03
C GLY A 367 2.72 -11.69 -26.26
N PRO A 368 2.54 -10.66 -25.42
CA PRO A 368 1.42 -9.70 -25.58
C PRO A 368 1.41 -9.05 -26.96
N PHE A 369 2.56 -8.61 -27.47
CA PHE A 369 2.65 -8.00 -28.79
C PHE A 369 2.54 -8.99 -29.92
N SER A 370 2.75 -10.29 -29.70
CA SER A 370 2.38 -11.32 -30.68
C SER A 370 0.86 -11.41 -30.89
N TYR A 371 0.10 -11.22 -29.80
CA TYR A 371 -1.36 -11.07 -29.90
C TYR A 371 -1.73 -9.80 -30.67
N SER A 372 -1.09 -8.67 -30.37
CA SER A 372 -1.33 -7.39 -31.03
C SER A 372 -1.05 -7.48 -32.53
N GLN A 373 0.07 -8.12 -32.94
CA GLN A 373 0.39 -8.39 -34.32
C GLN A 373 -0.74 -9.16 -35.01
N LYS A 374 -1.23 -10.22 -34.37
CA LYS A 374 -2.31 -11.04 -34.91
C LYS A 374 -3.61 -10.25 -35.07
N VAL A 375 -3.90 -9.33 -34.15
CA VAL A 375 -5.06 -8.43 -34.23
C VAL A 375 -4.95 -7.49 -35.43
N ILE A 376 -3.78 -6.91 -35.66
CA ILE A 376 -3.54 -5.97 -36.76
C ILE A 376 -3.62 -6.69 -38.11
N ASP A 377 -3.01 -7.88 -38.24
CA ASP A 377 -3.02 -8.67 -39.47
C ASP A 377 -4.39 -9.28 -39.80
N SER A 378 -5.27 -9.38 -38.79
CA SER A 378 -6.58 -10.01 -38.98
C SER A 378 -7.56 -9.06 -39.67
N GLY A 379 -8.07 -9.46 -40.81
CA GLY A 379 -9.18 -8.76 -41.48
C GLY A 379 -10.50 -8.79 -40.72
N ASN A 380 -10.62 -9.65 -39.70
CA ASN A 380 -11.83 -9.84 -38.88
C ASN A 380 -11.79 -9.13 -37.52
N SER A 381 -10.68 -8.51 -37.13
CA SER A 381 -10.59 -7.74 -35.91
C SER A 381 -11.35 -6.42 -36.02
N SER A 382 -12.10 -6.06 -34.98
CA SER A 382 -12.80 -4.77 -34.95
C SER A 382 -11.81 -3.61 -34.88
N GLU A 383 -12.22 -2.44 -35.35
CA GLU A 383 -11.39 -1.22 -35.27
C GLU A 383 -11.13 -0.81 -33.83
N GLU A 384 -12.09 -1.04 -32.92
CA GLU A 384 -11.92 -0.75 -31.50
C GLU A 384 -10.78 -1.62 -30.90
N LEU A 385 -10.69 -2.90 -31.28
CA LEU A 385 -9.61 -3.78 -30.82
C LEU A 385 -8.26 -3.38 -31.42
N LYS A 386 -8.21 -3.00 -32.69
CA LYS A 386 -6.98 -2.50 -33.32
C LYS A 386 -6.51 -1.20 -32.67
N ASN A 387 -7.43 -0.30 -32.38
CA ASN A 387 -7.12 0.94 -31.64
C ASN A 387 -6.60 0.65 -30.23
N LEU A 388 -7.18 -0.32 -29.54
CA LEU A 388 -6.73 -0.71 -28.20
C LEU A 388 -5.29 -1.22 -28.21
N VAL A 389 -4.92 -2.12 -29.12
CA VAL A 389 -3.56 -2.68 -29.19
C VAL A 389 -2.55 -1.61 -29.64
N ASN A 390 -2.91 -0.70 -30.53
CA ASN A 390 -2.05 0.43 -30.90
C ASN A 390 -1.82 1.38 -29.70
N ALA A 391 -2.86 1.74 -28.98
CA ALA A 391 -2.76 2.60 -27.80
C ALA A 391 -1.92 1.93 -26.69
N LEU A 392 -2.09 0.63 -26.46
CA LEU A 392 -1.26 -0.15 -25.54
C LEU A 392 0.23 -0.14 -25.91
N TYR A 393 0.54 -0.24 -27.23
CA TYR A 393 1.91 -0.16 -27.74
C TYR A 393 2.54 1.20 -27.40
N TRP A 394 1.86 2.33 -27.69
CA TRP A 394 2.40 3.66 -27.43
C TRP A 394 2.54 3.96 -25.95
N TYR A 395 1.63 3.46 -25.10
CA TYR A 395 1.79 3.51 -23.65
C TYR A 395 3.07 2.80 -23.20
N TRP A 396 3.30 1.55 -23.69
CA TRP A 396 4.54 0.83 -23.43
C TRP A 396 5.77 1.57 -23.98
N TYR A 397 5.69 2.06 -25.21
CA TYR A 397 6.80 2.72 -25.90
C TYR A 397 7.33 3.92 -25.11
N TYR A 398 6.47 4.82 -24.67
CA TYR A 398 6.87 6.00 -23.90
C TYR A 398 7.22 5.69 -22.44
N GLY A 399 6.73 4.59 -21.90
CA GLY A 399 7.00 4.19 -20.51
C GLY A 399 8.28 3.37 -20.30
N TYR A 400 8.68 2.57 -21.31
CA TYR A 400 9.63 1.47 -21.06
C TYR A 400 10.71 1.29 -22.13
N ARG A 401 10.66 1.95 -23.25
CA ARG A 401 11.64 1.74 -24.32
C ARG A 401 12.97 2.45 -24.07
N ASN A 402 13.05 3.37 -23.12
CA ASN A 402 14.27 4.15 -22.81
C ASN A 402 15.13 3.48 -21.74
#